data_7515de87d4a4af63fa3b84a9ef484380
#
_entry.id   7515de87d4a4af63fa3b84a9ef484380
#
_cell.length_a   1.000
_cell.length_b   1.000
_cell.length_c   1.000
_cell.angle_alpha   90.00
_cell.angle_beta   90.00
_cell.angle_gamma   90.00
#
_symmetry.space_group_name_H-M   'P 1'
#
loop_
_entity.id
_entity.type
_entity.pdbx_description
1 polymer ?
#
loop_
_entity_poly.entity_id
_entity_poly.type
_entity_poly.pdbx_seq_one_letter_code
_entity_poly.pdbx_strand_id
1 'polypeptide(L)'
;KHKKTVDAAEYEIIDRKASLPVEAIAESVKVTDETGATTYTPEEDYGLLYDGENLILEVLDGGAIPDSAGTLKIEYTAVDPSKVSDSDIIGGFNVATKKTTGFELVDAAFAKYNIAPDLLLCPGWSHKPEVAAIMTAKAENINGVFEGKALIDVDAAAVKHYTDAPEWKKKQNIFSKYQILFYPMVKLGEKLFHLSTQAAGLMAKVDTDNGDCPCESASNKVLQANSAVVDDGAAGEEMLLDPQQANYLNDNGIITGLNF
;
A
#
# COMPACT_ATOMS: atom_id res chain seq x y z
N LYS A 1 8.67 -5.43 15.57
CA LYS A 1 9.78 -5.32 14.60
C LYS A 1 9.68 -4.00 13.82
N HIS A 2 8.52 -3.62 13.31
CA HIS A 2 8.30 -2.46 12.46
C HIS A 2 7.71 -1.27 13.23
N LYS A 3 8.26 -1.00 14.40
CA LYS A 3 7.82 0.09 15.29
C LYS A 3 9.01 0.96 15.68
N LYS A 4 8.74 2.24 15.91
CA LYS A 4 9.68 3.21 16.51
C LYS A 4 8.98 3.90 17.67
N THR A 5 9.72 4.19 18.74
CA THR A 5 9.25 5.08 19.82
C THR A 5 9.46 6.51 19.37
N VAL A 6 8.48 7.35 19.60
CA VAL A 6 8.53 8.79 19.42
C VAL A 6 8.53 9.37 20.82
N ASP A 7 9.65 9.99 21.20
CA ASP A 7 9.82 10.60 22.51
C ASP A 7 8.83 11.76 22.72
N ALA A 8 8.56 12.08 23.96
CA ALA A 8 7.62 13.13 24.32
C ALA A 8 7.95 14.47 23.64
N ALA A 9 7.05 14.94 22.83
CA ALA A 9 7.13 16.21 22.11
C ALA A 9 5.89 17.06 22.39
N GLU A 10 6.02 18.37 22.20
CA GLU A 10 4.93 19.32 22.39
C GLU A 10 3.99 19.30 21.17
N TYR A 11 2.70 19.15 21.43
CA TYR A 11 1.62 19.21 20.46
C TYR A 11 0.67 20.34 20.84
N GLU A 12 0.40 21.22 19.90
CA GLU A 12 -0.54 22.32 20.07
C GLU A 12 -1.98 21.79 20.11
N ILE A 13 -2.78 22.36 21.01
CA ILE A 13 -4.22 22.07 21.08
C ILE A 13 -4.98 23.19 20.42
N ILE A 14 -5.71 22.86 19.37
CA ILE A 14 -6.60 23.77 18.63
C ILE A 14 -8.01 23.21 18.74
N ASP A 15 -8.96 24.00 19.20
CA ASP A 15 -10.35 23.59 19.39
C ASP A 15 -10.48 22.25 20.16
N ARG A 16 -9.70 22.12 21.26
CA ARG A 16 -9.64 20.92 22.11
C ARG A 16 -9.09 19.67 21.41
N LYS A 17 -8.40 19.81 20.28
CA LYS A 17 -7.83 18.70 19.51
C LYS A 17 -6.34 18.88 19.26
N ALA A 18 -5.62 17.78 19.28
CA ALA A 18 -4.26 17.70 18.79
C ALA A 18 -4.15 16.64 17.70
N SER A 19 -3.37 16.90 16.66
CA SER A 19 -3.19 16.00 15.52
C SER A 19 -1.84 15.30 15.61
N LEU A 20 -1.87 13.97 15.65
CA LEU A 20 -0.69 13.10 15.57
C LEU A 20 -0.63 12.44 14.19
N PRO A 21 0.56 12.03 13.73
CA PRO A 21 0.68 11.28 12.49
C PRO A 21 -0.15 9.99 12.52
N VAL A 22 -0.71 9.60 11.39
CA VAL A 22 -1.52 8.37 11.25
C VAL A 22 -0.77 7.10 11.65
N GLU A 23 0.56 7.11 11.58
CA GLU A 23 1.42 6.02 12.03
C GLU A 23 1.45 5.82 13.54
N ALA A 24 0.97 6.80 14.33
CA ALA A 24 0.90 6.69 15.78
C ALA A 24 -0.08 5.57 16.19
N ILE A 25 0.34 4.70 17.10
CA ILE A 25 -0.47 3.59 17.61
C ILE A 25 -1.26 4.10 18.81
N ALA A 26 -2.56 4.22 18.69
CA ALA A 26 -3.44 4.85 19.70
C ALA A 26 -3.24 4.26 21.10
N GLU A 27 -3.16 2.93 21.23
CA GLU A 27 -2.99 2.24 22.51
C GLU A 27 -1.66 2.53 23.20
N SER A 28 -0.70 3.14 22.49
CA SER A 28 0.62 3.48 23.01
C SER A 28 0.77 4.95 23.38
N VAL A 29 -0.24 5.76 23.11
CA VAL A 29 -0.21 7.21 23.37
C VAL A 29 -0.24 7.46 24.87
N LYS A 30 0.72 8.27 25.32
CA LYS A 30 0.79 8.78 26.68
C LYS A 30 0.82 10.29 26.64
N VAL A 31 -0.08 10.91 27.38
CA VAL A 31 -0.29 12.35 27.40
C VAL A 31 0.09 12.90 28.77
N THR A 32 0.89 13.96 28.77
CA THR A 32 1.26 14.68 29.99
C THR A 32 1.07 16.18 29.80
N ASP A 33 1.07 16.92 30.91
CA ASP A 33 1.11 18.39 30.89
C ASP A 33 2.41 18.90 30.24
N GLU A 34 2.50 20.21 29.99
CA GLU A 34 3.69 20.87 29.42
C GLU A 34 4.97 20.60 30.24
N THR A 35 4.85 20.38 31.54
CA THR A 35 6.00 20.12 32.45
C THR A 35 6.40 18.64 32.46
N GLY A 36 5.50 17.74 32.05
CA GLY A 36 5.66 16.30 32.18
C GLY A 36 5.35 15.73 33.56
N ALA A 37 4.80 16.56 34.46
CA ALA A 37 4.55 16.18 35.85
C ALA A 37 3.20 15.46 36.05
N THR A 38 2.19 15.85 35.28
CA THR A 38 0.86 15.27 35.37
C THR A 38 0.61 14.39 34.16
N THR A 39 0.26 13.11 34.38
CA THR A 39 -0.14 12.17 33.30
C THR A 39 -1.64 12.10 33.25
N TYR A 40 -2.20 12.19 32.03
CA TYR A 40 -3.63 12.12 31.76
C TYR A 40 -4.06 10.71 31.35
N THR A 41 -5.29 10.36 31.64
CA THR A 41 -5.86 9.03 31.44
C THR A 41 -6.69 8.98 30.15
N PRO A 42 -6.42 8.01 29.23
CA PRO A 42 -7.28 7.82 28.06
C PRO A 42 -8.71 7.45 28.47
N GLU A 43 -9.69 7.85 27.67
CA GLU A 43 -11.14 7.66 27.87
C GLU A 43 -11.76 8.43 29.04
N GLU A 44 -10.92 9.04 29.91
CA GLU A 44 -11.37 9.92 31.00
C GLU A 44 -11.03 11.39 30.72
N ASP A 45 -9.77 11.65 30.30
CA ASP A 45 -9.27 13.00 30.06
C ASP A 45 -9.20 13.33 28.57
N TYR A 46 -8.97 12.32 27.72
CA TYR A 46 -8.90 12.47 26.28
C TYR A 46 -9.35 11.20 25.54
N GLY A 47 -9.89 11.38 24.35
CA GLY A 47 -10.21 10.31 23.41
C GLY A 47 -9.23 10.30 22.22
N LEU A 48 -9.10 9.16 21.53
CA LEU A 48 -8.27 9.01 20.34
C LEU A 48 -9.10 8.43 19.20
N LEU A 49 -9.04 9.09 18.03
CA LEU A 49 -9.77 8.65 16.84
C LEU A 49 -8.94 8.86 15.57
N TYR A 50 -8.87 7.85 14.70
CA TYR A 50 -8.30 8.02 13.36
C TYR A 50 -9.31 8.66 12.42
N ASP A 51 -8.92 9.75 11.74
CA ASP A 51 -9.72 10.41 10.71
C ASP A 51 -9.38 9.96 9.27
N GLY A 52 -8.42 9.04 9.13
CA GLY A 52 -7.90 8.52 7.86
C GLY A 52 -6.59 9.17 7.40
N GLU A 53 -6.25 10.36 7.89
CA GLU A 53 -4.98 11.05 7.61
C GLU A 53 -4.13 11.24 8.87
N ASN A 54 -4.78 11.35 10.03
CA ASN A 54 -4.14 11.58 11.31
C ASN A 54 -4.78 10.74 12.42
N LEU A 55 -4.08 10.61 13.54
CA LEU A 55 -4.65 10.20 14.82
C LEU A 55 -5.00 11.46 15.60
N ILE A 56 -6.28 11.74 15.76
CA ILE A 56 -6.79 12.90 16.47
C ILE A 56 -6.94 12.58 17.95
N LEU A 57 -6.28 13.36 18.79
CA LEU A 57 -6.53 13.41 20.23
C LEU A 57 -7.58 14.49 20.49
N GLU A 58 -8.66 14.15 21.17
CA GLU A 58 -9.72 15.07 21.58
C GLU A 58 -9.81 15.13 23.09
N VAL A 59 -9.71 16.34 23.66
CA VAL A 59 -9.85 16.58 25.10
C VAL A 59 -11.30 16.41 25.51
N LEU A 60 -11.57 15.54 26.48
CA LEU A 60 -12.92 15.23 26.94
C LEU A 60 -13.46 16.27 27.95
N ASP A 61 -14.77 16.49 27.91
CA ASP A 61 -15.44 17.36 28.86
C ASP A 61 -15.43 16.75 30.27
N GLY A 62 -15.00 17.55 31.24
CA GLY A 62 -14.93 17.12 32.64
C GLY A 62 -13.71 16.29 33.00
N GLY A 63 -12.78 16.05 32.08
CA GLY A 63 -11.48 15.47 32.34
C GLY A 63 -10.52 16.41 33.05
N ALA A 64 -9.34 15.95 33.42
CA ALA A 64 -8.34 16.70 34.15
C ALA A 64 -7.52 17.66 33.26
N ILE A 65 -7.62 17.59 31.94
CA ILE A 65 -6.94 18.50 31.03
C ILE A 65 -7.65 19.86 31.07
N PRO A 66 -6.96 20.95 31.47
CA PRO A 66 -7.58 22.27 31.53
C PRO A 66 -8.05 22.77 30.15
N ASP A 67 -9.20 23.43 30.09
CA ASP A 67 -9.69 24.06 28.84
C ASP A 67 -8.73 25.15 28.32
N SER A 68 -7.88 25.68 29.17
CA SER A 68 -6.85 26.68 28.84
C SER A 68 -5.53 26.06 28.40
N ALA A 69 -5.42 24.73 28.35
CA ALA A 69 -4.19 24.07 27.90
C ALA A 69 -3.93 24.39 26.42
N GLY A 70 -2.82 25.06 26.15
CA GLY A 70 -2.42 25.42 24.78
C GLY A 70 -1.56 24.32 24.13
N THR A 71 -0.83 23.55 24.95
CA THR A 71 0.06 22.47 24.51
C THR A 71 0.01 21.28 25.46
N LEU A 72 0.23 20.09 24.90
CA LEU A 72 0.43 18.85 25.66
C LEU A 72 1.71 18.18 25.22
N LYS A 73 2.40 17.49 26.13
CA LYS A 73 3.47 16.58 25.76
C LYS A 73 2.91 15.19 25.51
N ILE A 74 3.21 14.66 24.33
CA ILE A 74 2.69 13.36 23.88
C ILE A 74 3.87 12.47 23.48
N GLU A 75 3.93 11.28 24.09
CA GLU A 75 4.83 10.17 23.76
C GLU A 75 4.00 9.03 23.16
N TYR A 76 4.50 8.37 22.13
CA TYR A 76 3.82 7.23 21.53
C TYR A 76 4.78 6.32 20.76
N THR A 77 4.29 5.14 20.42
CA THR A 77 4.94 4.24 19.48
C THR A 77 4.30 4.41 18.11
N ALA A 78 5.10 4.63 17.07
CA ALA A 78 4.63 4.70 15.70
C ALA A 78 4.99 3.44 14.91
N VAL A 79 4.17 3.10 13.92
CA VAL A 79 4.54 2.15 12.88
C VAL A 79 5.69 2.76 12.08
N ASP A 80 6.69 1.96 11.74
CA ASP A 80 7.86 2.38 10.98
C ASP A 80 7.97 1.58 9.67
N PRO A 81 7.35 2.07 8.59
CA PRO A 81 7.40 1.39 7.29
C PRO A 81 8.82 1.23 6.74
N SER A 82 9.76 2.12 7.10
CA SER A 82 11.14 2.05 6.64
C SER A 82 11.90 0.81 7.13
N LYS A 83 11.41 0.15 8.18
CA LYS A 83 11.95 -1.10 8.71
C LYS A 83 11.43 -2.36 8.03
N VAL A 84 10.49 -2.22 7.09
CA VAL A 84 10.03 -3.34 6.27
C VAL A 84 11.11 -3.67 5.25
N SER A 85 11.46 -4.93 5.12
CA SER A 85 12.48 -5.45 4.21
C SER A 85 11.88 -6.42 3.20
N ASP A 86 12.59 -6.68 2.11
CA ASP A 86 12.17 -7.68 1.12
C ASP A 86 11.90 -9.03 1.77
N SER A 87 12.72 -9.43 2.77
CA SER A 87 12.52 -10.67 3.52
C SER A 87 11.23 -10.69 4.36
N ASP A 88 10.70 -9.55 4.76
CA ASP A 88 9.41 -9.48 5.46
C ASP A 88 8.24 -9.68 4.49
N ILE A 89 8.37 -9.16 3.27
CA ILE A 89 7.39 -9.33 2.18
C ILE A 89 7.42 -10.77 1.65
N ILE A 90 8.59 -11.28 1.32
CA ILE A 90 8.78 -12.67 0.85
C ILE A 90 8.29 -13.65 1.93
N GLY A 91 8.69 -13.41 3.15
CA GLY A 91 8.28 -14.21 4.29
C GLY A 91 8.99 -15.54 4.39
N GLY A 92 8.32 -16.50 5.01
CA GLY A 92 8.83 -17.85 5.23
C GLY A 92 8.20 -18.50 6.44
N PHE A 93 8.54 -19.77 6.67
CA PHE A 93 8.15 -20.51 7.86
C PHE A 93 9.26 -20.46 8.92
N ASN A 94 8.95 -19.88 10.07
CA ASN A 94 9.86 -19.86 11.21
C ASN A 94 9.68 -21.12 12.06
N VAL A 95 10.67 -22.00 12.03
CA VAL A 95 10.65 -23.31 12.72
C VAL A 95 10.55 -23.17 14.24
N ALA A 96 11.19 -22.15 14.83
CA ALA A 96 11.21 -21.93 16.27
C ALA A 96 9.86 -21.46 16.82
N THR A 97 9.21 -20.54 16.10
CA THR A 97 7.92 -19.96 16.50
C THR A 97 6.73 -20.67 15.86
N LYS A 98 6.95 -21.57 14.89
CA LYS A 98 5.96 -22.25 14.06
C LYS A 98 5.00 -21.26 13.35
N LYS A 99 5.48 -20.08 13.04
CA LYS A 99 4.69 -19.02 12.36
C LYS A 99 5.15 -18.87 10.92
N THR A 100 4.18 -18.75 10.03
CA THR A 100 4.35 -18.36 8.64
C THR A 100 4.18 -16.85 8.49
N THR A 101 4.94 -16.20 7.62
CA THR A 101 4.92 -14.75 7.37
C THR A 101 5.00 -14.45 5.88
N GLY A 102 4.67 -13.20 5.49
CA GLY A 102 4.79 -12.71 4.12
C GLY A 102 3.92 -13.48 3.12
N PHE A 103 4.40 -13.60 1.89
CA PHE A 103 3.67 -14.29 0.80
C PHE A 103 3.43 -15.78 1.07
N GLU A 104 4.17 -16.42 1.98
CA GLU A 104 3.88 -17.80 2.39
C GLU A 104 2.49 -17.96 3.04
N LEU A 105 1.88 -16.87 3.51
CA LEU A 105 0.53 -16.88 4.06
C LEU A 105 -0.56 -17.10 3.00
N VAL A 106 -0.26 -16.88 1.73
CA VAL A 106 -1.20 -17.09 0.60
C VAL A 106 -1.75 -18.52 0.61
N ASP A 107 -0.91 -19.50 0.89
CA ASP A 107 -1.31 -20.92 0.94
C ASP A 107 -2.32 -21.24 2.05
N ALA A 108 -2.36 -20.42 3.10
CA ALA A 108 -3.30 -20.60 4.21
C ALA A 108 -4.68 -19.95 3.96
N ALA A 109 -4.81 -19.14 2.90
CA ALA A 109 -6.02 -18.36 2.64
C ALA A 109 -7.25 -19.26 2.45
N PHE A 110 -7.12 -20.31 1.64
CA PHE A 110 -8.23 -21.24 1.40
C PHE A 110 -8.65 -21.97 2.67
N ALA A 111 -7.71 -22.53 3.42
CA ALA A 111 -8.01 -23.27 4.62
C ALA A 111 -8.64 -22.41 5.73
N LYS A 112 -8.26 -21.11 5.77
CA LYS A 112 -8.70 -20.19 6.83
C LYS A 112 -9.98 -19.42 6.48
N TYR A 113 -10.14 -19.05 5.20
CA TYR A 113 -11.21 -18.15 4.76
C TYR A 113 -12.10 -18.76 3.67
N ASN A 114 -11.79 -19.97 3.18
CA ASN A 114 -12.42 -20.59 2.02
C ASN A 114 -12.39 -19.72 0.75
N ILE A 115 -11.29 -18.99 0.58
CA ILE A 115 -11.03 -18.10 -0.57
C ILE A 115 -9.69 -18.46 -1.18
N ALA A 116 -9.66 -18.74 -2.49
CA ALA A 116 -8.44 -18.82 -3.26
C ALA A 116 -8.18 -17.44 -3.88
N PRO A 117 -7.02 -16.81 -3.66
CA PRO A 117 -6.70 -15.51 -4.27
C PRO A 117 -6.42 -15.67 -5.78
N ASP A 118 -7.12 -14.93 -6.62
CA ASP A 118 -6.89 -14.91 -8.06
C ASP A 118 -5.80 -13.92 -8.48
N LEU A 119 -5.69 -12.80 -7.75
CA LEU A 119 -4.75 -11.72 -8.02
C LEU A 119 -3.84 -11.48 -6.82
N LEU A 120 -2.54 -11.56 -7.03
CA LEU A 120 -1.52 -11.26 -6.03
C LEU A 120 -0.86 -9.91 -6.33
N LEU A 121 -0.93 -8.98 -5.37
CA LEU A 121 -0.40 -7.64 -5.51
C LEU A 121 0.59 -7.33 -4.39
N CYS A 122 1.60 -6.55 -4.72
CA CYS A 122 2.53 -5.97 -3.75
C CYS A 122 3.01 -4.59 -4.24
N PRO A 123 2.13 -3.58 -4.24
CA PRO A 123 2.47 -2.25 -4.73
C PRO A 123 3.66 -1.67 -3.96
N GLY A 124 4.56 -1.00 -4.68
CA GLY A 124 5.81 -0.46 -4.11
C GLY A 124 6.92 -1.49 -3.87
N TRP A 125 6.65 -2.79 -4.07
CA TRP A 125 7.63 -3.88 -3.86
C TRP A 125 7.74 -4.81 -5.07
N SER A 126 6.67 -4.95 -5.86
CA SER A 126 6.57 -5.91 -6.97
C SER A 126 7.62 -5.69 -8.08
N HIS A 127 8.18 -4.48 -8.19
CA HIS A 127 9.28 -4.17 -9.13
C HIS A 127 10.61 -4.84 -8.75
N LYS A 128 10.76 -5.31 -7.50
CA LYS A 128 11.98 -5.99 -7.04
C LYS A 128 11.99 -7.44 -7.50
N PRO A 129 13.09 -7.93 -8.12
CA PRO A 129 13.15 -9.27 -8.74
C PRO A 129 12.79 -10.40 -7.80
N GLU A 130 13.26 -10.33 -6.55
CA GLU A 130 13.03 -11.35 -5.53
C GLU A 130 11.56 -11.40 -5.11
N VAL A 131 10.91 -10.24 -4.97
CA VAL A 131 9.49 -10.14 -4.65
C VAL A 131 8.65 -10.61 -5.84
N ALA A 132 8.98 -10.17 -7.06
CA ALA A 132 8.30 -10.63 -8.27
C ALA A 132 8.39 -12.15 -8.43
N ALA A 133 9.54 -12.75 -8.11
CA ALA A 133 9.75 -14.19 -8.21
C ALA A 133 8.87 -14.96 -7.23
N ILE A 134 8.79 -14.55 -5.95
CA ILE A 134 7.91 -15.23 -4.98
C ILE A 134 6.42 -15.02 -5.31
N MET A 135 6.02 -13.83 -5.74
CA MET A 135 4.66 -13.58 -6.20
C MET A 135 4.29 -14.50 -7.35
N THR A 136 5.19 -14.68 -8.32
CA THR A 136 4.98 -15.57 -9.47
C THR A 136 4.88 -17.02 -9.04
N ALA A 137 5.78 -17.49 -8.19
CA ALA A 137 5.77 -18.87 -7.68
C ALA A 137 4.49 -19.18 -6.91
N LYS A 138 3.99 -18.22 -6.11
CA LYS A 138 2.72 -18.37 -5.40
C LYS A 138 1.53 -18.31 -6.37
N ALA A 139 1.53 -17.43 -7.36
CA ALA A 139 0.47 -17.37 -8.37
C ALA A 139 0.40 -18.64 -9.23
N GLU A 140 1.54 -19.28 -9.50
CA GLU A 140 1.60 -20.53 -10.25
C GLU A 140 1.00 -21.71 -9.48
N ASN A 141 1.13 -21.71 -8.16
CA ASN A 141 0.72 -22.86 -7.35
C ASN A 141 0.28 -22.39 -5.95
N ILE A 142 -0.97 -22.03 -5.82
CA ILE A 142 -1.57 -21.69 -4.53
C ILE A 142 -2.07 -22.98 -3.88
N ASN A 143 -1.41 -23.38 -2.79
CA ASN A 143 -1.79 -24.54 -1.98
C ASN A 143 -1.86 -25.87 -2.79
N GLY A 144 -1.12 -25.98 -3.88
CA GLY A 144 -1.08 -27.20 -4.70
C GLY A 144 -2.29 -27.43 -5.60
N VAL A 145 -3.27 -26.52 -5.63
CA VAL A 145 -4.57 -26.72 -6.29
C VAL A 145 -4.97 -25.54 -7.17
N PHE A 146 -4.71 -24.31 -6.73
CA PHE A 146 -5.21 -23.12 -7.41
C PHE A 146 -4.08 -22.40 -8.15
N GLU A 147 -4.45 -21.67 -9.20
CA GLU A 147 -3.58 -20.78 -9.96
C GLU A 147 -4.16 -19.36 -9.94
N GLY A 148 -3.29 -18.36 -9.91
CA GLY A 148 -3.66 -16.95 -9.96
C GLY A 148 -2.74 -16.15 -10.86
N LYS A 149 -2.71 -14.83 -10.71
CA LYS A 149 -1.83 -13.91 -11.42
C LYS A 149 -1.08 -13.01 -10.45
N ALA A 150 0.21 -12.88 -10.69
CA ALA A 150 1.07 -11.90 -10.02
C ALA A 150 1.04 -10.58 -10.81
N LEU A 151 0.53 -9.54 -10.21
CA LEU A 151 0.47 -8.20 -10.80
C LEU A 151 1.72 -7.44 -10.39
N ILE A 152 2.56 -7.13 -11.37
CA ILE A 152 3.89 -6.55 -11.18
C ILE A 152 3.92 -5.16 -11.81
N ASP A 153 4.50 -4.19 -11.12
CA ASP A 153 4.72 -2.86 -11.66
C ASP A 153 6.17 -2.71 -12.14
N VAL A 154 6.35 -2.03 -13.26
CA VAL A 154 7.67 -1.54 -13.66
C VAL A 154 8.12 -0.49 -12.65
N ASP A 155 9.42 -0.46 -12.35
CA ASP A 155 9.99 0.59 -11.50
C ASP A 155 9.91 1.96 -12.19
N ALA A 156 8.85 2.70 -11.90
CA ALA A 156 8.61 4.02 -12.48
C ALA A 156 9.58 5.10 -11.96
N ALA A 157 10.34 4.82 -10.90
CA ALA A 157 11.42 5.68 -10.45
C ALA A 157 12.69 5.51 -11.31
N ALA A 158 12.96 4.30 -11.76
CA ALA A 158 14.12 3.98 -12.61
C ALA A 158 13.81 4.12 -14.11
N VAL A 159 12.57 3.83 -14.54
CA VAL A 159 12.13 3.85 -15.94
C VAL A 159 11.29 5.09 -16.19
N LYS A 160 11.90 6.11 -16.81
CA LYS A 160 11.25 7.41 -17.09
C LYS A 160 10.63 7.49 -18.48
N HIS A 161 11.09 6.67 -19.41
CA HIS A 161 10.58 6.64 -20.78
C HIS A 161 9.95 5.29 -21.11
N TYR A 162 8.84 5.32 -21.82
CA TYR A 162 8.12 4.10 -22.21
C TYR A 162 9.00 3.15 -23.05
N THR A 163 9.96 3.68 -23.79
CA THR A 163 10.90 2.88 -24.62
C THR A 163 11.80 1.97 -23.81
N ASP A 164 12.06 2.32 -22.55
CA ASP A 164 12.99 1.59 -21.68
C ASP A 164 12.31 0.46 -20.91
N ALA A 165 10.98 0.49 -20.81
CA ALA A 165 10.21 -0.49 -20.08
C ALA A 165 10.36 -1.94 -20.62
N PRO A 166 10.43 -2.21 -21.94
CA PRO A 166 10.69 -3.55 -22.45
C PRO A 166 12.10 -4.08 -22.11
N GLU A 167 13.12 -3.21 -22.09
CA GLU A 167 14.45 -3.60 -21.67
C GLU A 167 14.51 -3.89 -20.17
N TRP A 168 13.84 -3.07 -19.36
CA TRP A 168 13.70 -3.33 -17.93
C TRP A 168 13.02 -4.69 -17.68
N LYS A 169 11.91 -4.99 -18.36
CA LYS A 169 11.22 -6.28 -18.32
C LYS A 169 12.17 -7.45 -18.58
N LYS A 170 13.00 -7.34 -19.62
CA LYS A 170 14.01 -8.36 -19.98
C LYS A 170 15.06 -8.54 -18.88
N LYS A 171 15.57 -7.45 -18.34
CA LYS A 171 16.56 -7.47 -17.24
C LYS A 171 16.01 -8.12 -15.98
N GLN A 172 14.72 -7.90 -15.68
CA GLN A 172 14.05 -8.50 -14.53
C GLN A 172 13.54 -9.92 -14.79
N ASN A 173 13.73 -10.46 -15.99
CA ASN A 173 13.31 -11.81 -16.38
C ASN A 173 11.79 -12.05 -16.17
N ILE A 174 10.94 -11.08 -16.54
CA ILE A 174 9.48 -11.14 -16.37
C ILE A 174 8.86 -11.70 -17.65
N PHE A 175 8.66 -13.03 -17.72
CA PHE A 175 8.15 -13.74 -18.90
C PHE A 175 7.14 -14.84 -18.57
N SER A 176 6.83 -15.09 -17.29
CA SER A 176 5.88 -16.14 -16.92
C SER A 176 4.47 -15.78 -17.35
N LYS A 177 3.71 -16.78 -17.77
CA LYS A 177 2.26 -16.65 -18.05
C LYS A 177 1.44 -16.27 -16.79
N TYR A 178 2.03 -16.39 -15.60
CA TYR A 178 1.41 -16.02 -14.34
C TYR A 178 1.69 -14.58 -13.94
N GLN A 179 2.48 -13.84 -14.72
CA GLN A 179 2.82 -12.44 -14.48
C GLN A 179 2.02 -11.53 -15.41
N ILE A 180 1.52 -10.43 -14.86
CA ILE A 180 0.96 -9.31 -15.61
C ILE A 180 1.76 -8.08 -15.23
N LEU A 181 2.36 -7.41 -16.22
CA LEU A 181 3.24 -6.27 -16.00
C LEU A 181 2.54 -4.97 -16.35
N PHE A 182 2.65 -3.97 -15.48
CA PHE A 182 2.00 -2.68 -15.57
C PHE A 182 3.00 -1.51 -15.61
N TYR A 183 2.71 -0.50 -16.41
CA TYR A 183 3.48 0.73 -16.54
C TYR A 183 2.64 1.85 -17.20
N PRO A 184 2.79 3.11 -16.82
CA PRO A 184 3.51 3.64 -15.64
C PRO A 184 2.64 3.61 -14.37
N MET A 185 2.90 4.49 -13.42
CA MET A 185 1.99 4.78 -12.31
C MET A 185 0.83 5.66 -12.78
N VAL A 186 -0.16 5.85 -11.92
CA VAL A 186 -1.30 6.76 -12.17
C VAL A 186 -1.49 7.72 -11.03
N LYS A 187 -1.99 8.91 -11.34
CA LYS A 187 -2.37 9.93 -10.38
C LYS A 187 -3.89 9.98 -10.24
N LEU A 188 -4.36 10.04 -8.99
CA LEU A 188 -5.77 10.23 -8.65
C LEU A 188 -5.87 11.31 -7.55
N GLY A 189 -6.42 12.46 -7.89
CA GLY A 189 -6.28 13.65 -7.07
C GLY A 189 -4.81 14.04 -6.93
N GLU A 190 -4.35 14.19 -5.69
CA GLU A 190 -2.95 14.50 -5.39
C GLU A 190 -2.11 13.25 -5.04
N LYS A 191 -2.71 12.06 -5.07
CA LYS A 191 -2.04 10.81 -4.67
C LYS A 191 -1.58 10.00 -5.88
N LEU A 192 -0.41 9.38 -5.76
CA LEU A 192 0.16 8.47 -6.74
C LEU A 192 -0.18 7.02 -6.38
N PHE A 193 -0.57 6.24 -7.38
CA PHE A 193 -0.88 4.83 -7.23
C PHE A 193 -0.13 3.99 -8.26
N HIS A 194 0.25 2.80 -7.88
CA HIS A 194 0.72 1.78 -8.81
C HIS A 194 -0.43 1.33 -9.71
N LEU A 195 -0.17 1.23 -11.02
CA LEU A 195 -1.21 0.86 -12.00
C LEU A 195 -1.75 -0.54 -11.73
N SER A 196 -0.94 -1.46 -11.22
CA SER A 196 -1.39 -2.80 -10.82
C SER A 196 -2.56 -2.77 -9.83
N THR A 197 -2.53 -1.85 -8.86
CA THR A 197 -3.58 -1.70 -7.85
C THR A 197 -4.90 -1.25 -8.48
N GLN A 198 -4.83 -0.25 -9.35
CA GLN A 198 -6.01 0.28 -10.04
C GLN A 198 -6.58 -0.75 -11.04
N ALA A 199 -5.69 -1.47 -11.74
CA ALA A 199 -6.08 -2.52 -12.66
C ALA A 199 -6.75 -3.69 -11.94
N ALA A 200 -6.26 -4.11 -10.77
CA ALA A 200 -6.90 -5.15 -9.98
C ALA A 200 -8.31 -4.74 -9.53
N GLY A 201 -8.49 -3.49 -9.08
CA GLY A 201 -9.80 -2.95 -8.76
C GLY A 201 -10.75 -2.93 -9.96
N LEU A 202 -10.23 -2.57 -11.14
CA LEU A 202 -11.01 -2.60 -12.38
C LEU A 202 -11.38 -4.03 -12.80
N MET A 203 -10.46 -5.00 -12.69
CA MET A 203 -10.74 -6.42 -12.95
C MET A 203 -11.86 -6.93 -12.04
N ALA A 204 -11.74 -6.71 -10.73
CA ALA A 204 -12.75 -7.12 -9.76
C ALA A 204 -14.11 -6.46 -10.03
N LYS A 205 -14.12 -5.18 -10.43
CA LYS A 205 -15.35 -4.50 -10.80
C LYS A 205 -15.99 -5.12 -12.02
N VAL A 206 -15.22 -5.40 -13.07
CA VAL A 206 -15.75 -6.05 -14.31
C VAL A 206 -16.32 -7.42 -14.00
N ASP A 207 -15.66 -8.22 -13.18
CA ASP A 207 -16.15 -9.54 -12.77
C ASP A 207 -17.46 -9.43 -11.99
N THR A 208 -17.55 -8.48 -11.04
CA THR A 208 -18.78 -8.24 -10.27
C THR A 208 -19.92 -7.76 -11.16
N ASP A 209 -19.67 -6.84 -12.10
CA ASP A 209 -20.67 -6.37 -13.07
C ASP A 209 -21.21 -7.52 -13.95
N ASN A 210 -20.43 -8.59 -14.11
CA ASN A 210 -20.80 -9.81 -14.84
C ASN A 210 -21.29 -10.97 -13.93
N GLY A 211 -21.73 -10.66 -12.70
CA GLY A 211 -22.26 -11.65 -11.77
C GLY A 211 -21.18 -12.54 -11.16
N ASP A 212 -20.05 -11.95 -10.80
CA ASP A 212 -18.84 -12.60 -10.24
C ASP A 212 -18.23 -13.66 -11.21
N CYS A 213 -18.39 -13.44 -12.50
CA CYS A 213 -17.83 -14.29 -13.55
C CYS A 213 -16.66 -13.58 -14.26
N PRO A 214 -15.43 -14.10 -14.21
CA PRO A 214 -14.28 -13.54 -14.92
C PRO A 214 -14.31 -13.86 -16.41
N CYS A 215 -15.43 -13.58 -17.08
CA CYS A 215 -15.66 -13.90 -18.48
C CYS A 215 -15.40 -12.74 -19.43
N GLU A 216 -15.22 -11.52 -18.91
CA GLU A 216 -14.95 -10.33 -19.69
C GLU A 216 -13.59 -9.73 -19.34
N SER A 217 -12.86 -9.27 -20.36
CA SER A 217 -11.57 -8.59 -20.16
C SER A 217 -11.76 -7.18 -19.61
N ALA A 218 -10.91 -6.78 -18.66
CA ALA A 218 -10.79 -5.40 -18.21
C ALA A 218 -10.13 -4.46 -19.24
N SER A 219 -9.69 -4.98 -20.40
CA SER A 219 -9.13 -4.19 -21.50
C SER A 219 -10.19 -3.25 -22.09
N ASN A 220 -9.78 -2.06 -22.49
CA ASN A 220 -10.65 -1.00 -23.03
C ASN A 220 -11.78 -0.55 -22.06
N LYS A 221 -11.60 -0.76 -20.78
CA LYS A 221 -12.50 -0.23 -19.76
C LYS A 221 -11.92 1.07 -19.17
N VAL A 222 -12.81 1.90 -18.66
CA VAL A 222 -12.42 3.20 -18.07
C VAL A 222 -11.76 2.98 -16.71
N LEU A 223 -10.54 3.47 -16.59
CA LEU A 223 -9.82 3.56 -15.32
C LEU A 223 -10.12 4.92 -14.68
N GLN A 224 -10.44 4.94 -13.39
CA GLN A 224 -10.65 6.20 -12.66
C GLN A 224 -9.29 6.73 -12.20
N ALA A 225 -8.64 7.50 -13.07
CA ALA A 225 -7.39 8.20 -12.78
C ALA A 225 -7.37 9.53 -13.54
N ASN A 226 -6.54 10.48 -13.08
CA ASN A 226 -6.41 11.78 -13.72
C ASN A 226 -5.36 11.76 -14.83
N SER A 227 -4.23 11.11 -14.62
CA SER A 227 -3.13 11.01 -15.59
C SER A 227 -2.24 9.80 -15.32
N ALA A 228 -1.47 9.40 -16.34
CA ALA A 228 -0.35 8.51 -16.20
C ALA A 228 0.89 9.31 -15.76
N VAL A 229 1.67 8.77 -14.85
CA VAL A 229 2.83 9.47 -14.27
C VAL A 229 4.00 8.52 -14.04
N VAL A 230 5.23 9.05 -14.08
CA VAL A 230 6.42 8.37 -13.55
C VAL A 230 6.77 8.98 -12.19
N ASP A 231 7.36 8.18 -11.32
CA ASP A 231 7.73 8.60 -9.97
C ASP A 231 8.97 9.50 -10.02
N ASP A 232 8.79 10.78 -9.71
CA ASP A 232 9.86 11.77 -9.63
C ASP A 232 10.35 12.04 -8.19
N GLY A 233 9.81 11.27 -7.24
CA GLY A 233 10.05 11.43 -5.80
C GLY A 233 9.18 12.52 -5.15
N ALA A 234 8.23 13.10 -5.88
CA ALA A 234 7.33 14.17 -5.42
C ALA A 234 5.88 13.94 -5.90
N ALA A 235 5.39 14.82 -6.78
CA ALA A 235 4.00 14.79 -7.25
C ALA A 235 3.77 13.86 -8.47
N GLY A 236 4.83 13.26 -9.00
CA GLY A 236 4.85 12.48 -10.24
C GLY A 236 4.96 13.37 -11.48
N GLU A 237 5.84 12.98 -12.40
CA GLU A 237 5.97 13.63 -13.71
C GLU A 237 4.96 13.00 -14.68
N GLU A 238 4.14 13.83 -15.32
CA GLU A 238 3.10 13.35 -16.23
C GLU A 238 3.69 12.70 -17.48
N MET A 239 3.16 11.53 -17.84
CA MET A 239 3.53 10.80 -19.05
C MET A 239 2.32 10.72 -19.98
N LEU A 240 2.33 11.51 -21.03
CA LEU A 240 1.31 11.46 -22.07
C LEU A 240 1.70 10.43 -23.14
N LEU A 241 0.99 9.31 -23.16
CA LEU A 241 1.17 8.26 -24.16
C LEU A 241 0.17 8.45 -25.31
N ASP A 242 0.68 8.44 -26.53
CA ASP A 242 -0.17 8.30 -27.71
C ASP A 242 -0.52 6.83 -28.01
N PRO A 243 -1.50 6.55 -28.90
CA PRO A 243 -1.90 5.19 -29.21
C PRO A 243 -0.79 4.30 -29.79
N GLN A 244 0.22 4.86 -30.48
CA GLN A 244 1.34 4.08 -31.02
C GLN A 244 2.29 3.67 -29.90
N GLN A 245 2.56 4.56 -28.97
CA GLN A 245 3.39 4.31 -27.80
C GLN A 245 2.75 3.28 -26.86
N ALA A 246 1.42 3.38 -26.66
CA ALA A 246 0.66 2.39 -25.90
C ALA A 246 0.68 1.02 -26.57
N ASN A 247 0.52 0.96 -27.89
CA ASN A 247 0.64 -0.28 -28.66
C ASN A 247 2.04 -0.88 -28.56
N TYR A 248 3.09 -0.05 -28.60
CA TYR A 248 4.45 -0.52 -28.43
C TYR A 248 4.66 -1.20 -27.06
N LEU A 249 4.12 -0.64 -25.98
CA LEU A 249 4.14 -1.27 -24.65
C LEU A 249 3.36 -2.59 -24.65
N ASN A 250 2.16 -2.59 -25.24
CA ASN A 250 1.30 -3.76 -25.30
C ASN A 250 1.92 -4.90 -26.11
N ASP A 251 2.56 -4.62 -27.26
CA ASP A 251 3.27 -5.59 -28.09
C ASP A 251 4.46 -6.23 -27.33
N ASN A 252 5.01 -5.53 -26.34
CA ASN A 252 6.02 -6.04 -25.43
C ASN A 252 5.43 -6.69 -24.16
N GLY A 253 4.10 -6.86 -24.10
CA GLY A 253 3.40 -7.49 -22.97
C GLY A 253 3.48 -6.65 -21.70
N ILE A 254 3.28 -5.34 -21.83
CA ILE A 254 3.20 -4.38 -20.74
C ILE A 254 1.86 -3.66 -20.82
N ILE A 255 1.05 -3.77 -19.81
CA ILE A 255 -0.24 -3.10 -19.73
C ILE A 255 -0.05 -1.64 -19.34
N THR A 256 -0.75 -0.77 -20.03
CA THR A 256 -0.75 0.66 -19.78
C THR A 256 -2.17 1.25 -19.83
N GLY A 257 -2.33 2.45 -19.29
CA GLY A 257 -3.52 3.26 -19.44
C GLY A 257 -3.34 4.31 -20.55
N LEU A 258 -4.43 4.66 -21.20
CA LEU A 258 -4.47 5.64 -22.27
C LEU A 258 -5.73 6.51 -22.14
N ASN A 259 -5.61 7.80 -22.39
CA ASN A 259 -6.74 8.75 -22.36
C ASN A 259 -7.51 8.72 -21.02
N PHE A 260 -6.85 9.21 -19.97
CA PHE A 260 -7.44 9.38 -18.64
C PHE A 260 -8.45 10.53 -18.60
#